data_94773dc5c1afcfaa2a6dd18373324bba
#
_entry.id   94773dc5c1afcfaa2a6dd18373324bba
#
_cell.length_a   1.000
_cell.length_b   1.000
_cell.length_c   1.000
_cell.angle_alpha   90.00
_cell.angle_beta   90.00
_cell.angle_gamma   90.00
#
_symmetry.space_group_name_H-M   'P 1'
#
loop_
_entity.id
_entity.type
_entity.pdbx_description
1 polymer ?
#
loop_
_entity_poly.entity_id
_entity_poly.type
_entity_poly.pdbx_seq_one_letter_code
_entity_poly.pdbx_strand_id
1 'polypeptide(L)'
;MEEVLKPDEAEAAIEALLFTMGEAISAEAIGAVIGHDKATVIRLVHHLMDRYQNEKRGIRIIELDGSFQMCTSPEMYDYVIKLTHQPKKQVLTDVMLETLAIEAYKQPVTKAEIEQIRGVSCSHAINKLLEYGLITEAGRLNAPGR
;
A
#
# COMPACT_ATOMS: atom_id res chain seq x y z
N MET A 1 28.90 -15.12 -11.16
CA MET A 1 29.10 -14.14 -10.05
C MET A 1 28.19 -12.97 -10.36
N GLU A 2 27.15 -12.80 -9.61
CA GLU A 2 26.36 -11.58 -9.69
C GLU A 2 27.22 -10.45 -9.15
N GLU A 3 27.50 -9.47 -9.99
CA GLU A 3 28.31 -8.32 -9.65
C GLU A 3 27.49 -7.45 -8.68
N VAL A 4 27.96 -7.33 -7.44
CA VAL A 4 27.30 -6.50 -6.43
C VAL A 4 27.37 -5.03 -6.92
N LEU A 5 26.22 -4.41 -7.13
CA LEU A 5 26.12 -3.04 -7.61
C LEU A 5 26.82 -2.06 -6.65
N LYS A 6 27.50 -1.06 -7.20
CA LYS A 6 28.01 0.05 -6.39
C LYS A 6 26.86 0.83 -5.77
N PRO A 7 27.05 1.55 -4.65
CA PRO A 7 25.98 2.26 -3.96
C PRO A 7 25.14 3.17 -4.88
N ASP A 8 25.77 3.96 -5.72
CA ASP A 8 25.08 4.89 -6.63
C ASP A 8 24.27 4.13 -7.70
N GLU A 9 24.79 3.02 -8.21
CA GLU A 9 24.10 2.16 -9.17
C GLU A 9 22.94 1.40 -8.49
N ALA A 10 23.14 0.97 -7.24
CA ALA A 10 22.11 0.33 -6.45
C ALA A 10 20.94 1.28 -6.13
N GLU A 11 21.23 2.54 -5.78
CA GLU A 11 20.20 3.56 -5.59
C GLU A 11 19.40 3.82 -6.88
N ALA A 12 20.08 3.94 -8.01
CA ALA A 12 19.41 4.11 -9.30
C ALA A 12 18.53 2.91 -9.67
N ALA A 13 18.99 1.69 -9.39
CA ALA A 13 18.20 0.46 -9.58
C ALA A 13 16.98 0.42 -8.67
N ILE A 14 17.12 0.77 -7.38
CA ILE A 14 16.01 0.87 -6.42
C ILE A 14 14.96 1.89 -6.93
N GLU A 15 15.40 3.06 -7.35
CA GLU A 15 14.52 4.10 -7.90
C GLU A 15 13.71 3.57 -9.09
N ALA A 16 14.37 2.87 -10.02
CA ALA A 16 13.72 2.27 -11.18
C ALA A 16 12.72 1.18 -10.80
N LEU A 17 13.05 0.32 -9.84
CA LEU A 17 12.15 -0.73 -9.35
C LEU A 17 10.90 -0.14 -8.70
N LEU A 18 11.07 0.82 -7.79
CA LEU A 18 9.95 1.48 -7.09
C LEU A 18 9.06 2.25 -8.06
N PHE A 19 9.64 2.91 -9.06
CA PHE A 19 8.87 3.61 -10.10
C PHE A 19 8.05 2.64 -10.95
N THR A 20 8.67 1.53 -11.39
CA THR A 20 8.03 0.56 -12.30
C THR A 20 6.88 -0.18 -11.61
N MET A 21 7.03 -0.56 -10.34
CA MET A 21 6.02 -1.35 -9.64
C MET A 21 4.80 -0.52 -9.21
N GLY A 22 4.99 0.74 -8.82
CA GLY A 22 3.90 1.62 -8.39
C GLY A 22 3.21 1.22 -7.08
N GLU A 23 3.55 0.06 -6.54
CA GLU A 23 3.06 -0.47 -5.27
C GLU A 23 4.22 -0.75 -4.30
N ALA A 24 3.90 -1.10 -3.05
CA ALA A 24 4.92 -1.36 -2.03
C ALA A 24 5.71 -2.63 -2.34
N ILE A 25 7.05 -2.54 -2.28
CA ILE A 25 7.98 -3.65 -2.47
C ILE A 25 8.76 -3.85 -1.17
N SER A 26 8.87 -5.09 -0.71
CA SER A 26 9.67 -5.39 0.49
C SER A 26 11.16 -5.19 0.27
N ALA A 27 11.88 -4.81 1.33
CA ALA A 27 13.33 -4.65 1.27
C ALA A 27 14.04 -5.95 0.84
N GLU A 28 13.49 -7.11 1.21
CA GLU A 28 14.01 -8.42 0.81
C GLU A 28 13.88 -8.64 -0.70
N ALA A 29 12.71 -8.29 -1.27
CA ALA A 29 12.47 -8.44 -2.71
C ALA A 29 13.39 -7.53 -3.52
N ILE A 30 13.57 -6.29 -3.08
CA ILE A 30 14.53 -5.36 -3.69
C ILE A 30 15.95 -5.94 -3.61
N GLY A 31 16.35 -6.40 -2.42
CA GLY A 31 17.68 -6.97 -2.18
C GLY A 31 18.00 -8.18 -3.06
N ALA A 32 17.01 -9.06 -3.26
CA ALA A 32 17.14 -10.22 -4.15
C ALA A 32 17.44 -9.81 -5.62
N VAL A 33 16.92 -8.66 -6.06
CA VAL A 33 17.13 -8.17 -7.44
C VAL A 33 18.48 -7.48 -7.61
N ILE A 34 18.91 -6.68 -6.61
CA ILE A 34 20.13 -5.86 -6.72
C ILE A 34 21.37 -6.52 -6.09
N GLY A 35 21.24 -7.73 -5.55
CA GLY A 35 22.35 -8.46 -4.95
C GLY A 35 22.80 -7.93 -3.58
N HIS A 36 21.89 -7.29 -2.81
CA HIS A 36 22.19 -6.73 -1.49
C HIS A 36 21.32 -7.33 -0.40
N ASP A 37 21.82 -7.35 0.83
CA ASP A 37 21.05 -7.77 2.01
C ASP A 37 20.00 -6.69 2.39
N LYS A 38 18.99 -7.14 3.16
CA LYS A 38 17.89 -6.30 3.63
C LYS A 38 18.35 -5.02 4.32
N ALA A 39 19.34 -5.12 5.21
CA ALA A 39 19.81 -3.97 5.99
C ALA A 39 20.49 -2.91 5.10
N THR A 40 21.24 -3.36 4.10
CA THR A 40 21.84 -2.47 3.10
C THR A 40 20.78 -1.79 2.24
N VAL A 41 19.74 -2.53 1.79
CA VAL A 41 18.61 -1.95 1.03
C VAL A 41 17.91 -0.87 1.84
N ILE A 42 17.56 -1.14 3.09
CA ILE A 42 16.89 -0.15 3.97
C ILE A 42 17.72 1.13 4.07
N ARG A 43 19.04 1.00 4.28
CA ARG A 43 19.95 2.16 4.37
C ARG A 43 20.00 2.96 3.07
N LEU A 44 20.06 2.28 1.92
CA LEU A 44 20.06 2.94 0.61
C LEU A 44 18.75 3.67 0.33
N VAL A 45 17.62 3.03 0.66
CA VAL A 45 16.30 3.66 0.49
C VAL A 45 16.13 4.86 1.41
N HIS A 46 16.55 4.79 2.67
CA HIS A 46 16.52 5.94 3.57
C HIS A 46 17.37 7.10 3.06
N HIS A 47 18.54 6.80 2.48
CA HIS A 47 19.37 7.84 1.83
C HIS A 47 18.65 8.48 0.64
N LEU A 48 17.96 7.69 -0.19
CA LEU A 48 17.12 8.21 -1.27
C LEU A 48 15.97 9.08 -0.74
N MET A 49 15.30 8.65 0.33
CA MET A 49 14.20 9.40 0.97
C MET A 49 14.70 10.77 1.43
N ASP A 50 15.84 10.83 2.13
CA ASP A 50 16.45 12.07 2.61
C ASP A 50 16.83 12.98 1.44
N ARG A 51 17.44 12.42 0.40
CA ARG A 51 17.79 13.18 -0.79
C ARG A 51 16.57 13.80 -1.48
N TYR A 52 15.48 13.03 -1.66
CA TYR A 52 14.26 13.53 -2.28
C TYR A 52 13.60 14.63 -1.45
N GLN A 53 13.63 14.51 -0.13
CA GLN A 53 13.09 15.51 0.78
C GLN A 53 13.94 16.80 0.73
N ASN A 54 15.26 16.69 0.80
CA ASN A 54 16.18 17.84 0.78
C ASN A 54 16.11 18.60 -0.56
N GLU A 55 15.97 17.88 -1.65
CA GLU A 55 15.84 18.45 -3.00
C GLU A 55 14.40 18.93 -3.30
N LYS A 56 13.45 18.74 -2.38
CA LYS A 56 12.03 19.10 -2.53
C LYS A 56 11.42 18.54 -3.82
N ARG A 57 11.66 17.26 -4.08
CA ARG A 57 11.15 16.59 -5.28
C ARG A 57 9.65 16.43 -5.25
N GLY A 58 9.01 16.40 -6.44
CA GLY A 58 7.57 16.17 -6.59
C GLY A 58 7.14 14.72 -6.31
N ILE A 59 8.08 13.81 -6.11
CA ILE A 59 7.88 12.42 -5.69
C ILE A 59 8.64 12.15 -4.39
N ARG A 60 8.17 11.17 -3.63
CA ARG A 60 8.81 10.69 -2.42
C ARG A 60 8.71 9.17 -2.30
N ILE A 61 9.50 8.59 -1.43
CA ILE A 61 9.38 7.18 -1.06
C ILE A 61 8.80 7.14 0.35
N ILE A 62 7.82 6.28 0.58
CA ILE A 62 7.24 6.01 1.90
C ILE A 62 7.60 4.60 2.33
N GLU A 63 7.76 4.41 3.64
CA GLU A 63 7.98 3.11 4.26
C GLU A 63 6.66 2.60 4.84
N LEU A 64 6.32 1.35 4.52
CA LEU A 64 5.12 0.66 4.93
C LEU A 64 5.51 -0.72 5.47
N ASP A 65 5.69 -0.84 6.77
CA ASP A 65 5.99 -2.10 7.47
C ASP A 65 7.13 -2.91 6.80
N GLY A 66 8.28 -2.26 6.64
CA GLY A 66 9.47 -2.88 6.01
C GLY A 66 9.42 -3.03 4.49
N SER A 67 8.40 -2.46 3.87
CA SER A 67 8.27 -2.30 2.42
C SER A 67 8.33 -0.82 2.04
N PHE A 68 8.68 -0.54 0.81
CA PHE A 68 8.85 0.83 0.31
C PHE A 68 8.00 1.05 -0.93
N GLN A 69 7.42 2.23 -1.04
CA GLN A 69 6.61 2.63 -2.19
C GLN A 69 6.95 4.05 -2.63
N MET A 70 7.07 4.24 -3.94
CA MET A 70 7.19 5.58 -4.53
C MET A 70 5.81 6.19 -4.72
N CYS A 71 5.64 7.44 -4.33
CA CYS A 71 4.39 8.18 -4.50
C CYS A 71 4.67 9.67 -4.75
N THR A 72 3.64 10.41 -5.12
CA THR A 72 3.73 11.86 -5.26
C THR A 72 3.91 12.53 -3.90
N SER A 73 4.64 13.64 -3.86
CA SER A 73 4.75 14.47 -2.67
C SER A 73 3.42 15.17 -2.39
N PRO A 74 2.99 15.26 -1.10
CA PRO A 74 1.70 15.87 -0.74
C PRO A 74 1.55 17.31 -1.22
N GLU A 75 2.66 18.04 -1.31
CA GLU A 75 2.71 19.42 -1.77
C GLU A 75 2.31 19.56 -3.26
N MET A 76 2.37 18.46 -4.01
CA MET A 76 2.00 18.41 -5.43
C MET A 76 0.54 17.99 -5.66
N TYR A 77 -0.21 17.71 -4.59
CA TYR A 77 -1.58 17.19 -4.67
C TYR A 77 -2.49 18.01 -5.58
N ASP A 78 -2.49 19.32 -5.43
CA ASP A 78 -3.36 20.21 -6.21
C ASP A 78 -3.08 20.15 -7.71
N TYR A 79 -1.83 19.93 -8.10
CA TYR A 79 -1.44 19.79 -9.50
C TYR A 79 -1.88 18.44 -10.07
N VAL A 80 -1.68 17.37 -9.29
CA VAL A 80 -2.09 16.02 -9.69
C VAL A 80 -3.60 15.94 -9.88
N ILE A 81 -4.38 16.48 -8.96
CA ILE A 81 -5.85 16.51 -9.03
C ILE A 81 -6.37 17.27 -10.26
N LYS A 82 -5.74 18.35 -10.65
CA LYS A 82 -6.13 19.11 -11.85
C LYS A 82 -5.95 18.30 -13.14
N LEU A 83 -4.97 17.40 -13.18
CA LEU A 83 -4.71 16.58 -14.34
C LEU A 83 -5.58 15.32 -14.37
N THR A 84 -5.78 14.68 -13.22
CA THR A 84 -6.46 13.39 -13.08
C THR A 84 -7.94 13.57 -12.82
N HIS A 85 -8.73 14.32 -13.50
CA HIS A 85 -10.19 14.47 -13.30
C HIS A 85 -10.63 13.95 -11.92
N GLN A 86 -10.95 14.83 -10.99
CA GLN A 86 -11.21 14.56 -9.56
C GLN A 86 -11.77 13.15 -9.32
N PRO A 87 -11.07 12.26 -8.61
CA PRO A 87 -11.67 11.01 -8.19
C PRO A 87 -12.93 11.36 -7.42
N LYS A 88 -14.06 10.71 -7.74
CA LYS A 88 -15.31 10.88 -6.97
C LYS A 88 -14.92 10.71 -5.51
N LYS A 89 -15.16 11.73 -4.69
CA LYS A 89 -14.86 11.71 -3.26
C LYS A 89 -15.58 10.51 -2.67
N GLN A 90 -14.81 9.46 -2.36
CA GLN A 90 -15.36 8.25 -1.74
C GLN A 90 -15.76 8.63 -0.34
N VAL A 91 -17.06 8.62 -0.07
CA VAL A 91 -17.59 8.92 1.26
C VAL A 91 -17.65 7.62 2.03
N LEU A 92 -16.82 7.51 3.07
CA LEU A 92 -16.92 6.44 4.05
C LEU A 92 -17.96 6.85 5.09
N THR A 93 -19.11 6.16 5.09
CA THR A 93 -20.13 6.35 6.13
C THR A 93 -19.69 5.71 7.45
N ASP A 94 -20.32 6.11 8.57
CA ASP A 94 -20.03 5.51 9.88
C ASP A 94 -20.20 3.99 9.85
N VAL A 95 -21.24 3.49 9.16
CA VAL A 95 -21.48 2.07 8.96
C VAL A 95 -20.32 1.38 8.24
N MET A 96 -19.77 2.01 7.22
CA MET A 96 -18.61 1.48 6.49
C MET A 96 -17.35 1.51 7.35
N LEU A 97 -17.14 2.56 8.14
CA LEU A 97 -16.00 2.69 9.05
C LEU A 97 -16.05 1.64 10.16
N GLU A 98 -17.22 1.41 10.76
CA GLU A 98 -17.42 0.35 11.77
C GLU A 98 -17.16 -1.03 11.18
N THR A 99 -17.68 -1.32 10.01
CA THR A 99 -17.48 -2.59 9.30
C THR A 99 -16.00 -2.80 8.97
N LEU A 100 -15.33 -1.79 8.43
CA LEU A 100 -13.90 -1.82 8.12
C LEU A 100 -13.04 -2.03 9.39
N ALA A 101 -13.40 -1.39 10.50
CA ALA A 101 -12.70 -1.58 11.77
C ALA A 101 -12.79 -3.03 12.27
N ILE A 102 -13.96 -3.67 12.17
CA ILE A 102 -14.13 -5.07 12.54
C ILE A 102 -13.24 -5.97 11.67
N GLU A 103 -13.23 -5.73 10.37
CA GLU A 103 -12.40 -6.48 9.42
C GLU A 103 -10.91 -6.30 9.72
N ALA A 104 -10.46 -5.09 9.98
CA ALA A 104 -9.07 -4.80 10.30
C ALA A 104 -8.57 -5.52 11.56
N TYR A 105 -9.45 -5.63 12.59
CA TYR A 105 -9.11 -6.31 13.84
C TYR A 105 -9.20 -7.83 13.77
N LYS A 106 -10.13 -8.38 12.97
CA LYS A 106 -10.48 -9.80 12.97
C LYS A 106 -10.11 -10.54 11.68
N GLN A 107 -9.43 -9.90 10.76
CA GLN A 107 -9.09 -10.51 9.48
C GLN A 107 -8.25 -11.79 9.63
N PRO A 108 -8.56 -12.86 8.88
CA PRO A 108 -9.71 -12.99 8.00
C PRO A 108 -11.02 -13.18 8.78
N VAL A 109 -12.10 -12.59 8.33
CA VAL A 109 -13.41 -12.60 8.99
C VAL A 109 -14.51 -12.83 7.96
N THR A 110 -15.58 -13.54 8.36
CA THR A 110 -16.73 -13.77 7.49
C THR A 110 -17.77 -12.67 7.63
N LYS A 111 -18.60 -12.50 6.60
CA LYS A 111 -19.74 -11.59 6.64
C LYS A 111 -20.68 -11.91 7.83
N ALA A 112 -20.95 -13.20 8.12
CA ALA A 112 -21.80 -13.61 9.22
C ALA A 112 -21.24 -13.16 10.58
N GLU A 113 -19.93 -13.25 10.79
CA GLU A 113 -19.28 -12.78 12.02
C GLU A 113 -19.38 -11.26 12.17
N ILE A 114 -19.20 -10.51 11.08
CA ILE A 114 -19.37 -9.06 11.10
C ILE A 114 -20.81 -8.69 11.46
N GLU A 115 -21.80 -9.32 10.84
CA GLU A 115 -23.23 -9.10 11.11
C GLU A 115 -23.60 -9.47 12.54
N GLN A 116 -23.00 -10.54 13.10
CA GLN A 116 -23.21 -10.93 14.49
C GLN A 116 -22.67 -9.85 15.46
N ILE A 117 -21.54 -9.28 15.19
CA ILE A 117 -20.95 -8.21 16.03
C ILE A 117 -21.77 -6.94 15.94
N ARG A 118 -22.21 -6.56 14.75
CA ARG A 118 -22.98 -5.33 14.53
C ARG A 118 -24.46 -5.46 14.87
N GLY A 119 -25.02 -6.67 14.86
CA GLY A 119 -26.43 -6.93 15.07
C GLY A 119 -27.35 -6.51 13.92
N VAL A 120 -26.79 -6.13 12.76
CA VAL A 120 -27.51 -5.69 11.55
C VAL A 120 -26.81 -6.21 10.29
N SER A 121 -27.55 -6.27 9.17
CA SER A 121 -26.97 -6.62 7.88
C SER A 121 -25.91 -5.60 7.45
N CYS A 122 -24.79 -6.10 6.97
CA CYS A 122 -23.66 -5.27 6.50
C CYS A 122 -23.35 -5.46 5.02
N SER A 123 -24.21 -6.10 4.24
CA SER A 123 -23.97 -6.42 2.83
C SER A 123 -23.63 -5.21 1.99
N HIS A 124 -24.35 -4.11 2.18
CA HIS A 124 -24.09 -2.87 1.42
C HIS A 124 -22.73 -2.28 1.77
N ALA A 125 -22.38 -2.22 3.05
CA ALA A 125 -21.08 -1.70 3.49
C ALA A 125 -19.92 -2.55 2.95
N ILE A 126 -20.01 -3.88 3.05
CA ILE A 126 -19.01 -4.81 2.52
C ILE A 126 -18.83 -4.61 1.00
N ASN A 127 -19.92 -4.57 0.24
CA ASN A 127 -19.85 -4.38 -1.20
C ASN A 127 -19.18 -3.04 -1.57
N LYS A 128 -19.47 -1.97 -0.85
CA LYS A 128 -18.83 -0.67 -1.06
C LYS A 128 -17.35 -0.68 -0.68
N LEU A 129 -16.97 -1.34 0.40
CA LEU A 129 -15.58 -1.49 0.80
C LEU A 129 -14.77 -2.30 -0.23
N LEU A 130 -15.38 -3.34 -0.81
CA LEU A 130 -14.79 -4.10 -1.93
C LEU A 130 -14.65 -3.23 -3.19
N GLU A 131 -15.71 -2.48 -3.56
CA GLU A 131 -15.70 -1.55 -4.69
C GLU A 131 -14.60 -0.48 -4.55
N TYR A 132 -14.36 -0.01 -3.32
CA TYR A 132 -13.32 0.98 -3.03
C TYR A 132 -11.92 0.37 -2.90
N GLY A 133 -11.79 -0.95 -2.96
CA GLY A 133 -10.50 -1.64 -2.82
C GLY A 133 -9.90 -1.59 -1.42
N LEU A 134 -10.72 -1.30 -0.40
CA LEU A 134 -10.27 -1.25 0.99
C LEU A 134 -10.23 -2.62 1.66
N ILE A 135 -10.96 -3.59 1.11
CA ILE A 135 -10.96 -4.99 1.51
C ILE A 135 -10.92 -5.89 0.28
N THR A 136 -10.53 -7.14 0.47
CA THR A 136 -10.50 -8.18 -0.57
C THR A 136 -11.08 -9.48 -0.05
N GLU A 137 -11.60 -10.31 -0.95
CA GLU A 137 -12.01 -11.67 -0.59
C GLU A 137 -10.77 -12.57 -0.45
N ALA A 138 -10.56 -13.13 0.75
CA ALA A 138 -9.48 -14.08 1.02
C ALA A 138 -9.82 -15.53 0.60
N GLY A 139 -11.11 -15.83 0.44
CA GLY A 139 -11.62 -17.16 0.08
C GLY A 139 -13.05 -17.36 0.53
N ARG A 140 -13.54 -18.59 0.38
CA ARG A 140 -14.87 -19.00 0.83
C ARG A 140 -14.77 -20.14 1.83
N LEU A 141 -15.54 -20.06 2.92
CA LEU A 141 -15.69 -21.18 3.83
C LEU A 141 -16.65 -22.22 3.23
N ASN A 142 -16.26 -23.49 3.26
CA ASN A 142 -17.15 -24.60 2.97
C ASN A 142 -18.07 -24.83 4.19
N ALA A 143 -19.14 -24.04 4.30
CA ALA A 143 -20.16 -24.21 5.32
C ALA A 143 -21.52 -24.49 4.65
N PRO A 144 -22.31 -25.45 5.14
CA PRO A 144 -23.68 -25.63 4.68
C PRO A 144 -24.54 -24.44 5.14
N GLY A 145 -25.20 -23.82 4.19
CA GLY A 145 -26.09 -22.68 4.43
C GLY A 145 -25.38 -21.33 4.30
N ARG A 146 -25.57 -20.72 3.18
CA ARG A 146 -25.20 -19.33 2.95
C ARG A 146 -26.12 -18.38 3.69
#